data_07379c21d30ec9131cd6c501bb4dad29
#
_entry.id   07379c21d30ec9131cd6c501bb4dad29
#
_cell.length_a   1.000
_cell.length_b   1.000
_cell.length_c   1.000
_cell.angle_alpha   90.00
_cell.angle_beta   90.00
_cell.angle_gamma   90.00
#
_symmetry.space_group_name_H-M   'P 1'
#
loop_
_entity.id
_entity.type
_entity.pdbx_description
1 polymer ?
#
loop_
_entity_poly.entity_id
_entity_poly.type
_entity_poly.pdbx_seq_one_letter_code
_entity_poly.pdbx_strand_id
1 'polypeptide(L)'
;MTMFGLQLLLTAAVINMLVRTDEEHGLRADWEAGCILLTGCFAGAGYIACAHGREHPMIWMIYLILAVYLTVCVLTDRQTCKVYDCLQLPAALFGTALCMMRPVPAQGGAALVCFALLQYFLFMRLYGRGDGMTFQISSLYIIGAGGSLETLLSHMAAAFALLGVVQLVRGNINRKGNLKLPVPFLPYIACSLLWFL
;
A
#
# COMPACT_ATOMS: atom_id res chain seq x y z
N MET A 1 -6.23 23.90 -6.67
CA MET A 1 -6.23 22.99 -5.51
C MET A 1 -4.95 22.18 -5.57
N THR A 2 -4.16 22.16 -4.52
CA THR A 2 -2.90 21.39 -4.52
C THR A 2 -3.19 19.90 -4.48
N MET A 3 -2.31 19.06 -5.07
CA MET A 3 -2.43 17.60 -5.04
C MET A 3 -2.58 17.07 -3.60
N PHE A 4 -1.84 17.66 -2.67
CA PHE A 4 -1.97 17.38 -1.24
C PHE A 4 -3.40 17.60 -0.73
N GLY A 5 -4.03 18.75 -1.06
CA GLY A 5 -5.39 19.03 -0.61
C GLY A 5 -6.42 18.06 -1.20
N LEU A 6 -6.26 17.65 -2.46
CA LEU A 6 -7.12 16.67 -3.10
C LEU A 6 -6.96 15.28 -2.45
N GLN A 7 -5.74 14.84 -2.22
CA GLN A 7 -5.47 13.56 -1.55
C GLN A 7 -6.02 13.56 -0.14
N LEU A 8 -5.80 14.62 0.63
CA LEU A 8 -6.31 14.74 2.00
C LEU A 8 -7.84 14.65 2.03
N LEU A 9 -8.52 15.35 1.12
CA LEU A 9 -9.96 15.37 1.04
C LEU A 9 -10.53 13.99 0.66
N LEU A 10 -9.95 13.32 -0.34
CA LEU A 10 -10.37 11.98 -0.74
C LEU A 10 -10.11 10.96 0.35
N THR A 11 -8.94 11.00 0.99
CA THR A 11 -8.60 10.07 2.08
C THR A 11 -9.55 10.27 3.27
N ALA A 12 -9.81 11.51 3.67
CA ALA A 12 -10.75 11.83 4.75
C ALA A 12 -12.19 11.40 4.43
N ALA A 13 -12.62 11.55 3.17
CA ALA A 13 -13.94 11.09 2.73
C ALA A 13 -14.08 9.57 2.81
N VAL A 14 -13.06 8.81 2.37
CA VAL A 14 -13.04 7.35 2.44
C VAL A 14 -13.03 6.89 3.90
N ILE A 15 -12.18 7.47 4.76
CA ILE A 15 -12.16 7.15 6.19
C ILE A 15 -13.51 7.43 6.85
N ASN A 16 -14.12 8.59 6.58
CA ASN A 16 -15.43 8.92 7.13
C ASN A 16 -16.51 7.94 6.65
N MET A 17 -16.46 7.50 5.40
CA MET A 17 -17.35 6.46 4.88
C MET A 17 -17.14 5.14 5.64
N LEU A 18 -15.89 4.69 5.81
CA LEU A 18 -15.56 3.45 6.53
C LEU A 18 -15.99 3.52 7.99
N VAL A 19 -15.74 4.62 8.69
CA VAL A 19 -16.17 4.81 10.10
C VAL A 19 -17.70 4.72 10.24
N ARG A 20 -18.45 5.21 9.24
CA ARG A 20 -19.94 5.16 9.28
C ARG A 20 -20.50 3.79 8.89
N THR A 21 -19.80 3.03 8.08
CA THR A 21 -20.29 1.71 7.61
C THR A 21 -19.81 0.55 8.46
N ASP A 22 -18.77 0.75 9.25
CA ASP A 22 -18.10 -0.31 10.01
C ASP A 22 -18.21 -0.07 11.53
N GLU A 23 -19.45 -0.15 12.04
CA GLU A 23 -19.72 -0.05 13.47
C GLU A 23 -19.09 -1.20 14.29
N GLU A 24 -18.81 -2.36 13.65
CA GLU A 24 -18.32 -3.56 14.33
C GLU A 24 -16.79 -3.56 14.55
N HIS A 25 -16.01 -2.84 13.75
CA HIS A 25 -14.54 -2.98 13.73
C HIS A 25 -13.77 -1.88 14.48
N GLY A 26 -14.50 -0.83 14.92
CA GLY A 26 -13.96 0.12 15.88
C GLY A 26 -12.87 1.05 15.35
N LEU A 27 -12.91 1.43 14.05
CA LEU A 27 -12.09 2.52 13.53
C LEU A 27 -12.31 3.80 14.34
N ARG A 28 -11.22 4.40 14.83
CA ARG A 28 -11.27 5.60 15.65
C ARG A 28 -10.57 6.76 14.97
N ALA A 29 -11.20 7.91 14.99
CA ALA A 29 -10.58 9.17 14.58
C ALA A 29 -9.79 9.76 15.77
N ASP A 30 -8.65 9.18 16.07
CA ASP A 30 -7.75 9.61 17.13
C ASP A 30 -6.54 10.40 16.58
N TRP A 31 -5.66 10.83 17.46
CA TRP A 31 -4.42 11.53 17.10
C TRP A 31 -3.51 10.69 16.21
N GLU A 32 -3.42 9.38 16.44
CA GLU A 32 -2.63 8.45 15.64
C GLU A 32 -3.15 8.40 14.20
N ALA A 33 -4.48 8.32 14.03
CA ALA A 33 -5.14 8.39 12.72
C ALA A 33 -4.80 9.70 12.00
N GLY A 34 -4.84 10.82 12.70
CA GLY A 34 -4.45 12.12 12.15
C GLY A 34 -3.00 12.16 11.67
N CYS A 35 -2.08 11.60 12.44
CA CYS A 35 -0.67 11.52 12.06
C CYS A 35 -0.45 10.64 10.82
N ILE A 36 -1.08 9.47 10.75
CA ILE A 36 -1.00 8.56 9.59
C ILE A 36 -1.55 9.25 8.35
N LEU A 37 -2.71 9.89 8.47
CA LEU A 37 -3.36 10.60 7.38
C LEU A 37 -2.46 11.72 6.84
N LEU A 38 -1.93 12.58 7.69
CA LEU A 38 -1.06 13.68 7.27
C LEU A 38 0.24 13.17 6.65
N THR A 39 0.89 12.18 7.28
CA THR A 39 2.14 11.62 6.78
C THR A 39 1.94 10.91 5.45
N GLY A 40 0.89 10.10 5.31
CA GLY A 40 0.56 9.40 4.07
C GLY A 40 0.21 10.36 2.93
N CYS A 41 -0.57 11.42 3.22
CA CYS A 41 -0.88 12.45 2.23
C CYS A 41 0.36 13.26 1.81
N PHE A 42 1.25 13.56 2.75
CA PHE A 42 2.48 14.28 2.44
C PHE A 42 3.44 13.44 1.59
N ALA A 43 3.62 12.16 1.96
CA ALA A 43 4.46 11.22 1.22
C ALA A 43 3.91 10.98 -0.19
N GLY A 44 2.60 10.70 -0.32
CA GLY A 44 1.95 10.44 -1.61
C GLY A 44 1.99 11.66 -2.53
N ALA A 45 1.59 12.84 -2.04
CA ALA A 45 1.62 14.07 -2.84
C ALA A 45 3.05 14.47 -3.23
N GLY A 46 4.00 14.30 -2.31
CA GLY A 46 5.43 14.54 -2.58
C GLY A 46 5.97 13.59 -3.65
N TYR A 47 5.66 12.31 -3.54
CA TYR A 47 6.03 11.31 -4.54
C TYR A 47 5.46 11.67 -5.93
N ILE A 48 4.15 11.94 -6.04
CA ILE A 48 3.51 12.29 -7.31
C ILE A 48 4.14 13.54 -7.91
N ALA A 49 4.40 14.56 -7.10
CA ALA A 49 5.01 15.80 -7.57
C ALA A 49 6.44 15.59 -8.07
N CYS A 50 7.25 14.79 -7.38
CA CYS A 50 8.65 14.56 -7.72
C CYS A 50 8.82 13.61 -8.90
N ALA A 51 8.12 12.47 -8.88
CA ALA A 51 8.31 11.40 -9.86
C ALA A 51 7.47 11.61 -11.13
N HIS A 52 6.26 12.15 -11.00
CA HIS A 52 5.28 12.21 -12.09
C HIS A 52 4.82 13.64 -12.44
N GLY A 53 5.48 14.67 -11.91
CA GLY A 53 5.07 16.07 -12.09
C GLY A 53 4.98 16.59 -13.53
N ARG A 54 5.57 15.87 -14.50
CA ARG A 54 5.54 16.18 -15.94
C ARG A 54 4.68 15.22 -16.77
N GLU A 55 4.01 14.27 -16.15
CA GLU A 55 3.23 13.27 -16.85
C GLU A 55 1.79 13.73 -17.13
N HIS A 56 1.07 12.91 -17.90
CA HIS A 56 -0.32 13.17 -18.23
C HIS A 56 -1.21 13.17 -16.96
N PRO A 57 -2.21 14.07 -16.83
CA PRO A 57 -3.08 14.16 -15.66
C PRO A 57 -3.76 12.86 -15.25
N MET A 58 -4.09 11.95 -16.20
CA MET A 58 -4.64 10.63 -15.87
C MET A 58 -3.68 9.78 -15.07
N ILE A 59 -2.38 9.85 -15.34
CA ILE A 59 -1.37 9.11 -14.58
C ILE A 59 -1.29 9.63 -13.15
N TRP A 60 -1.39 10.94 -12.96
CA TRP A 60 -1.49 11.53 -11.62
C TRP A 60 -2.69 11.02 -10.84
N MET A 61 -3.85 10.93 -11.50
CA MET A 61 -5.05 10.40 -10.85
C MET A 61 -4.87 8.94 -10.41
N ILE A 62 -4.21 8.12 -11.23
CA ILE A 62 -3.91 6.73 -10.92
C ILE A 62 -3.03 6.63 -9.67
N TYR A 63 -1.93 7.39 -9.61
CA TYR A 63 -1.05 7.40 -8.43
C TYR A 63 -1.69 8.07 -7.21
N LEU A 64 -2.57 9.05 -7.42
CA LEU A 64 -3.37 9.64 -6.34
C LEU A 64 -4.27 8.59 -5.67
N ILE A 65 -4.94 7.75 -6.48
CA ILE A 65 -5.78 6.67 -5.95
C ILE A 65 -4.93 5.63 -5.21
N LEU A 66 -3.75 5.28 -5.72
CA LEU A 66 -2.81 4.43 -5.00
C LEU A 66 -2.42 5.04 -3.65
N ALA A 67 -2.07 6.33 -3.61
CA ALA A 67 -1.68 7.01 -2.39
C ALA A 67 -2.82 7.06 -1.35
N VAL A 68 -4.05 7.33 -1.79
CA VAL A 68 -5.26 7.26 -0.96
C VAL A 68 -5.45 5.84 -0.41
N TYR A 69 -5.41 4.84 -1.30
CA TYR A 69 -5.54 3.43 -0.94
C TYR A 69 -4.52 3.02 0.13
N LEU A 70 -3.23 3.29 -0.10
CA LEU A 70 -2.17 2.92 0.84
C LEU A 70 -2.35 3.62 2.20
N THR A 71 -2.69 4.91 2.20
CA THR A 71 -2.89 5.68 3.44
C THR A 71 -4.04 5.10 4.27
N VAL A 72 -5.16 4.78 3.62
CA VAL A 72 -6.32 4.18 4.31
C VAL A 72 -5.99 2.77 4.79
N CYS A 73 -5.34 1.94 3.96
CA CYS A 73 -4.95 0.58 4.33
C CYS A 73 -3.95 0.57 5.51
N VAL A 74 -2.97 1.47 5.54
CA VAL A 74 -2.05 1.62 6.68
C VAL A 74 -2.81 1.98 7.95
N LEU A 75 -3.79 2.88 7.86
CA LEU A 75 -4.61 3.27 9.01
C LEU A 75 -5.45 2.09 9.53
N THR A 76 -6.16 1.40 8.62
CA THR A 76 -7.04 0.28 9.00
C THR A 76 -6.25 -0.90 9.56
N ASP A 77 -5.12 -1.25 8.93
CA ASP A 77 -4.22 -2.30 9.41
C ASP A 77 -3.63 -1.95 10.79
N ARG A 78 -3.28 -0.68 10.99
CA ARG A 78 -2.71 -0.21 12.26
C ARG A 78 -3.70 -0.30 13.42
N GLN A 79 -4.98 0.00 13.17
CA GLN A 79 -6.02 0.03 14.20
C GLN A 79 -6.72 -1.31 14.39
N THR A 80 -6.96 -2.04 13.29
CA THR A 80 -7.82 -3.24 13.30
C THR A 80 -7.11 -4.51 12.84
N CYS A 81 -5.89 -4.41 12.30
CA CYS A 81 -5.16 -5.51 11.61
C CYS A 81 -6.00 -6.14 10.50
N LYS A 82 -6.83 -5.33 9.81
CA LYS A 82 -7.69 -5.75 8.71
C LYS A 82 -7.57 -4.80 7.54
N VAL A 83 -7.75 -5.34 6.34
CA VAL A 83 -7.84 -4.59 5.08
C VAL A 83 -9.22 -4.79 4.50
N TYR A 84 -9.86 -3.71 4.10
CA TYR A 84 -11.21 -3.77 3.52
C TYR A 84 -11.14 -4.11 2.04
N ASP A 85 -11.86 -5.16 1.63
CA ASP A 85 -11.92 -5.62 0.23
C ASP A 85 -12.44 -4.52 -0.71
N CYS A 86 -13.33 -3.65 -0.24
CA CYS A 86 -13.86 -2.54 -1.04
C CYS A 86 -12.80 -1.53 -1.47
N LEU A 87 -11.68 -1.42 -0.75
CA LEU A 87 -10.57 -0.54 -1.11
C LEU A 87 -9.64 -1.18 -2.15
N GLN A 88 -9.56 -2.50 -2.15
CA GLN A 88 -8.64 -3.25 -3.03
C GLN A 88 -9.10 -3.19 -4.49
N LEU A 89 -10.42 -3.27 -4.74
CA LEU A 89 -10.96 -3.28 -6.09
C LEU A 89 -10.65 -1.99 -6.88
N PRO A 90 -10.92 -0.77 -6.39
CA PRO A 90 -10.52 0.44 -7.09
C PRO A 90 -9.01 0.50 -7.35
N ALA A 91 -8.18 0.20 -6.35
CA ALA A 91 -6.72 0.24 -6.50
C ALA A 91 -6.23 -0.75 -7.56
N ALA A 92 -6.78 -1.97 -7.62
CA ALA A 92 -6.46 -2.95 -8.64
C ALA A 92 -6.89 -2.50 -10.04
N LEU A 93 -8.10 -1.92 -10.19
CA LEU A 93 -8.59 -1.41 -11.46
C LEU A 93 -7.70 -0.29 -12.02
N PHE A 94 -7.29 0.66 -11.18
CA PHE A 94 -6.40 1.74 -11.60
C PHE A 94 -4.97 1.26 -11.87
N GLY A 95 -4.45 0.28 -11.12
CA GLY A 95 -3.18 -0.38 -11.42
C GLY A 95 -3.21 -1.10 -12.77
N THR A 96 -4.32 -1.79 -13.08
CA THR A 96 -4.53 -2.43 -14.38
C THR A 96 -4.63 -1.38 -15.50
N ALA A 97 -5.34 -0.27 -15.28
CA ALA A 97 -5.41 0.83 -16.22
C ALA A 97 -4.02 1.42 -16.52
N LEU A 98 -3.15 1.55 -15.52
CA LEU A 98 -1.77 1.97 -15.72
C LEU A 98 -1.00 1.03 -16.65
N CYS A 99 -1.13 -0.28 -16.46
CA CYS A 99 -0.53 -1.29 -17.33
C CYS A 99 -1.08 -1.24 -18.77
N MET A 100 -2.34 -0.84 -18.95
CA MET A 100 -2.94 -0.66 -20.29
C MET A 100 -2.49 0.65 -20.96
N MET A 101 -2.28 1.71 -20.20
CA MET A 101 -1.84 3.01 -20.72
C MET A 101 -0.35 3.02 -21.08
N ARG A 102 0.45 2.27 -20.37
CA ARG A 102 1.87 2.09 -20.65
C ARG A 102 2.08 0.69 -21.21
N PRO A 103 2.59 0.53 -22.45
CA PRO A 103 2.77 -0.79 -23.04
C PRO A 103 3.72 -1.62 -22.19
N VAL A 104 3.13 -2.58 -21.48
CA VAL A 104 3.89 -3.53 -20.65
C VAL A 104 4.53 -4.55 -21.60
N PRO A 105 5.86 -4.67 -21.62
CA PRO A 105 6.52 -5.69 -22.44
C PRO A 105 6.10 -7.10 -22.01
N ALA A 106 6.18 -8.07 -22.90
CA ALA A 106 5.79 -9.47 -22.62
C ALA A 106 6.47 -10.03 -21.35
N GLN A 107 7.71 -9.61 -21.09
CA GLN A 107 8.45 -9.95 -19.88
C GLN A 107 7.79 -9.41 -18.60
N GLY A 108 7.23 -8.20 -18.65
CA GLY A 108 6.46 -7.61 -17.53
C GLY A 108 5.16 -8.36 -17.26
N GLY A 109 4.43 -8.76 -18.32
CA GLY A 109 3.25 -9.61 -18.18
C GLY A 109 3.58 -10.97 -17.58
N ALA A 110 4.66 -11.61 -18.04
CA ALA A 110 5.15 -12.86 -17.45
C ALA A 110 5.58 -12.68 -15.99
N ALA A 111 6.21 -11.55 -15.65
CA ALA A 111 6.59 -11.22 -14.26
C ALA A 111 5.37 -11.10 -13.34
N LEU A 112 4.28 -10.45 -13.79
CA LEU A 112 3.03 -10.37 -13.03
C LEU A 112 2.44 -11.76 -12.76
N VAL A 113 2.36 -12.61 -13.78
CA VAL A 113 1.83 -13.98 -13.63
C VAL A 113 2.71 -14.78 -12.68
N CYS A 114 4.03 -14.76 -12.87
CA CYS A 114 4.98 -15.48 -12.02
C CYS A 114 4.88 -15.00 -10.57
N PHE A 115 4.83 -13.69 -10.34
CA PHE A 115 4.69 -13.12 -9.00
C PHE A 115 3.35 -13.49 -8.37
N ALA A 116 2.25 -13.48 -9.14
CA ALA A 116 0.93 -13.89 -8.66
C ALA A 116 0.92 -15.37 -8.22
N LEU A 117 1.55 -16.24 -8.99
CA LEU A 117 1.68 -17.66 -8.63
C LEU A 117 2.53 -17.85 -7.37
N LEU A 118 3.67 -17.16 -7.27
CA LEU A 118 4.51 -17.19 -6.07
C LEU A 118 3.75 -16.70 -4.84
N GLN A 119 3.01 -15.61 -4.95
CA GLN A 119 2.15 -15.09 -3.88
C GLN A 119 1.13 -16.13 -3.45
N TYR A 120 0.37 -16.70 -4.39
CA TYR A 120 -0.70 -17.63 -4.11
C TYR A 120 -0.20 -18.93 -3.47
N PHE A 121 0.84 -19.54 -4.01
CA PHE A 121 1.29 -20.87 -3.56
C PHE A 121 2.24 -20.83 -2.36
N LEU A 122 3.08 -19.81 -2.24
CA LEU A 122 4.12 -19.77 -1.23
C LEU A 122 3.84 -18.72 -0.14
N PHE A 123 3.60 -17.48 -0.54
CA PHE A 123 3.67 -16.37 0.39
C PHE A 123 2.36 -16.09 1.13
N MET A 124 1.18 -16.33 0.54
CA MET A 124 -0.10 -16.13 1.25
C MET A 124 -0.30 -17.06 2.46
N ARG A 125 0.53 -18.10 2.57
CA ARG A 125 0.58 -18.96 3.77
C ARG A 125 1.42 -18.39 4.90
N LEU A 126 2.31 -17.45 4.60
CA LEU A 126 3.25 -16.86 5.55
C LEU A 126 2.70 -15.57 6.18
N TYR A 127 1.83 -14.86 5.49
CA TYR A 127 1.22 -13.62 5.92
C TYR A 127 -0.26 -13.57 5.57
N GLY A 128 -0.98 -12.55 6.08
CA GLY A 128 -2.42 -12.45 5.92
C GLY A 128 -2.87 -12.27 4.45
N ARG A 129 -4.11 -12.70 4.16
CA ARG A 129 -4.70 -12.54 2.81
C ARG A 129 -4.72 -11.07 2.35
N GLY A 130 -5.00 -10.12 3.27
CA GLY A 130 -5.01 -8.70 2.97
C GLY A 130 -3.65 -8.18 2.51
N ASP A 131 -2.57 -8.59 3.18
CA ASP A 131 -1.20 -8.25 2.82
C ASP A 131 -0.83 -8.79 1.43
N GLY A 132 -1.21 -10.06 1.17
CA GLY A 132 -1.00 -10.69 -0.13
C GLY A 132 -1.70 -9.94 -1.27
N MET A 133 -2.94 -9.51 -1.06
CA MET A 133 -3.67 -8.70 -2.05
C MET A 133 -3.01 -7.33 -2.25
N THR A 134 -2.49 -6.71 -1.20
CA THR A 134 -1.77 -5.44 -1.31
C THR A 134 -0.47 -5.60 -2.12
N PHE A 135 0.27 -6.69 -1.95
CA PHE A 135 1.41 -6.99 -2.81
C PHE A 135 1.01 -7.21 -4.28
N GLN A 136 -0.12 -7.88 -4.54
CA GLN A 136 -0.64 -8.05 -5.90
C GLN A 136 -0.99 -6.70 -6.54
N ILE A 137 -1.66 -5.84 -5.80
CA ILE A 137 -1.99 -4.49 -6.27
C ILE A 137 -0.69 -3.70 -6.53
N SER A 138 0.25 -3.73 -5.59
CA SER A 138 1.56 -3.07 -5.74
C SER A 138 2.30 -3.54 -7.00
N SER A 139 2.19 -4.85 -7.34
CA SER A 139 2.85 -5.40 -8.53
C SER A 139 2.33 -4.79 -9.83
N LEU A 140 1.04 -4.46 -9.92
CA LEU A 140 0.45 -3.78 -11.09
C LEU A 140 1.08 -2.40 -11.29
N TYR A 141 1.27 -1.65 -10.20
CA TYR A 141 1.88 -0.32 -10.28
C TYR A 141 3.38 -0.37 -10.61
N ILE A 142 4.12 -1.30 -10.01
CA ILE A 142 5.56 -1.47 -10.29
C ILE A 142 5.76 -1.86 -11.76
N ILE A 143 5.01 -2.84 -12.27
CA ILE A 143 5.13 -3.27 -13.68
C ILE A 143 4.60 -2.18 -14.62
N GLY A 144 3.52 -1.51 -14.29
CA GLY A 144 3.00 -0.36 -15.03
C GLY A 144 3.99 0.83 -15.05
N ALA A 145 4.86 0.95 -14.06
CA ALA A 145 5.96 1.92 -14.03
C ALA A 145 7.20 1.44 -14.84
N GLY A 146 7.20 0.22 -15.38
CA GLY A 146 8.32 -0.35 -16.15
C GLY A 146 9.24 -1.25 -15.32
N GLY A 147 8.83 -1.62 -14.10
CA GLY A 147 9.58 -2.54 -13.25
C GLY A 147 9.64 -3.98 -13.79
N SER A 148 10.46 -4.81 -13.14
CA SER A 148 10.71 -6.21 -13.50
C SER A 148 10.30 -7.16 -12.37
N LEU A 149 10.40 -8.47 -12.61
CA LEU A 149 10.22 -9.48 -11.56
C LEU A 149 11.22 -9.27 -10.40
N GLU A 150 12.45 -8.89 -10.72
CA GLU A 150 13.47 -8.57 -9.71
C GLU A 150 13.03 -7.40 -8.82
N THR A 151 12.45 -6.34 -9.43
CA THR A 151 11.89 -5.20 -8.71
C THR A 151 10.77 -5.63 -7.77
N LEU A 152 9.87 -6.53 -8.23
CA LEU A 152 8.78 -7.06 -7.41
C LEU A 152 9.29 -7.86 -6.20
N LEU A 153 10.26 -8.74 -6.42
CA LEU A 153 10.87 -9.54 -5.36
C LEU A 153 11.66 -8.66 -4.38
N SER A 154 12.35 -7.65 -4.89
CA SER A 154 13.08 -6.67 -4.07
C SER A 154 12.15 -5.83 -3.21
N HIS A 155 11.02 -5.37 -3.78
CA HIS A 155 9.97 -4.68 -3.02
C HIS A 155 9.45 -5.55 -1.86
N MET A 156 9.13 -6.81 -2.14
CA MET A 156 8.66 -7.74 -1.11
C MET A 156 9.74 -7.99 -0.05
N ALA A 157 11.00 -8.25 -0.47
CA ALA A 157 12.11 -8.46 0.46
C ALA A 157 12.36 -7.23 1.34
N ALA A 158 12.29 -6.01 0.78
CA ALA A 158 12.43 -4.77 1.52
C ALA A 158 11.31 -4.59 2.56
N ALA A 159 10.06 -4.90 2.24
CA ALA A 159 8.94 -4.84 3.19
C ALA A 159 9.17 -5.79 4.38
N PHE A 160 9.61 -7.02 4.13
CA PHE A 160 9.95 -7.97 5.20
C PHE A 160 11.18 -7.56 5.99
N ALA A 161 12.20 -7.00 5.35
CA ALA A 161 13.38 -6.48 6.04
C ALA A 161 13.02 -5.33 6.99
N LEU A 162 12.20 -4.37 6.52
CA LEU A 162 11.71 -3.26 7.36
C LEU A 162 10.91 -3.79 8.57
N LEU A 163 9.99 -4.74 8.35
CA LEU A 163 9.26 -5.39 9.43
C LEU A 163 10.24 -6.05 10.42
N GLY A 164 11.20 -6.81 9.93
CA GLY A 164 12.19 -7.50 10.76
C GLY A 164 13.01 -6.53 11.62
N VAL A 165 13.50 -5.44 11.03
CA VAL A 165 14.27 -4.41 11.76
C VAL A 165 13.41 -3.79 12.87
N VAL A 166 12.17 -3.40 12.57
CA VAL A 166 11.28 -2.81 13.58
C VAL A 166 10.96 -3.80 14.70
N GLN A 167 10.76 -5.07 14.38
CA GLN A 167 10.53 -6.12 15.38
C GLN A 167 11.75 -6.34 16.28
N LEU A 168 12.96 -6.35 15.72
CA LEU A 168 14.20 -6.45 16.49
C LEU A 168 14.38 -5.26 17.44
N VAL A 169 14.11 -4.05 16.97
CA VAL A 169 14.18 -2.84 17.80
C VAL A 169 13.13 -2.90 18.92
N ARG A 170 11.89 -3.24 18.59
CA ARG A 170 10.82 -3.40 19.60
C ARG A 170 11.11 -4.51 20.60
N GLY A 171 11.63 -5.65 20.15
CA GLY A 171 12.01 -6.77 21.00
C GLY A 171 13.12 -6.43 21.97
N ASN A 172 14.09 -5.61 21.56
CA ASN A 172 15.15 -5.11 22.44
C ASN A 172 14.64 -4.11 23.49
N ILE A 173 13.63 -3.30 23.15
CA ILE A 173 13.02 -2.33 24.08
C ILE A 173 12.08 -3.03 25.07
N ASN A 174 11.33 -4.02 24.62
CA ASN A 174 10.29 -4.72 25.39
C ASN A 174 10.70 -6.16 25.75
N ARG A 175 11.84 -6.35 26.44
CA ARG A 175 12.26 -7.69 26.93
C ARG A 175 11.23 -8.45 27.79
N LYS A 176 10.13 -7.82 28.20
CA LYS A 176 9.04 -8.39 29.03
C LYS A 176 7.68 -8.41 28.33
N GLY A 177 7.55 -7.97 27.08
CA GLY A 177 6.27 -7.85 26.40
C GLY A 177 5.83 -9.13 25.66
N ASN A 178 4.57 -9.46 25.75
CA ASN A 178 3.93 -10.56 25.02
C ASN A 178 4.13 -10.40 23.50
N LEU A 179 5.00 -11.21 22.91
CA LEU A 179 5.27 -11.33 21.47
C LEU A 179 4.04 -11.83 20.63
N LYS A 180 2.86 -11.94 21.24
CA LYS A 180 1.65 -12.52 20.62
C LYS A 180 0.70 -11.49 19.97
N LEU A 181 0.98 -10.21 20.04
CA LEU A 181 0.12 -9.22 19.40
C LEU A 181 0.36 -9.22 17.88
N PRO A 182 -0.72 -9.24 17.07
CA PRO A 182 -0.59 -9.10 15.62
C PRO A 182 0.13 -7.79 15.31
N VAL A 183 1.02 -7.85 14.33
CA VAL A 183 1.82 -6.69 13.94
C VAL A 183 1.31 -6.19 12.60
N PRO A 184 0.91 -4.92 12.51
CA PRO A 184 0.48 -4.34 11.25
C PRO A 184 1.63 -4.40 10.23
N PHE A 185 1.38 -4.98 9.06
CA PHE A 185 2.41 -5.19 8.03
C PHE A 185 2.34 -4.16 6.89
N LEU A 186 1.15 -3.62 6.62
CA LEU A 186 0.91 -2.67 5.53
C LEU A 186 1.77 -1.40 5.57
N PRO A 187 2.13 -0.81 6.72
CA PRO A 187 3.05 0.32 6.74
C PRO A 187 4.39 0.02 6.04
N TYR A 188 4.90 -1.20 6.18
CA TYR A 188 6.19 -1.60 5.59
C TYR A 188 6.06 -1.88 4.10
N ILE A 189 4.92 -2.44 3.66
CA ILE A 189 4.60 -2.60 2.24
C ILE A 189 4.49 -1.22 1.57
N ALA A 190 3.78 -0.28 2.18
CA ALA A 190 3.64 1.07 1.65
C ALA A 190 4.98 1.80 1.55
N CYS A 191 5.80 1.76 2.60
CA CYS A 191 7.13 2.38 2.59
C CYS A 191 8.05 1.77 1.52
N SER A 192 8.08 0.43 1.40
CA SER A 192 8.89 -0.22 0.38
C SER A 192 8.38 0.09 -1.03
N LEU A 193 7.06 0.15 -1.25
CA LEU A 193 6.48 0.47 -2.55
C LEU A 193 6.92 1.86 -3.04
N LEU A 194 6.89 2.88 -2.18
CA LEU A 194 7.35 4.22 -2.51
C LEU A 194 8.84 4.29 -2.90
N TRP A 195 9.62 3.31 -2.48
CA TRP A 195 11.04 3.22 -2.85
C TRP A 195 11.24 2.62 -4.25
N PHE A 196 10.35 1.71 -4.69
CA PHE A 196 10.49 0.97 -5.95
C PHE A 196 9.61 1.50 -7.10
N LEU A 197 8.71 2.43 -6.85
CA LEU A 197 7.97 3.18 -7.87
C LEU A 197 8.78 4.39 -8.36
#